data_487a07ac9d8a235bcc6b8c155f916c19
#
_entry.id   487a07ac9d8a235bcc6b8c155f916c19
#
_cell.length_a   1.000
_cell.length_b   1.000
_cell.length_c   1.000
_cell.angle_alpha   90.00
_cell.angle_beta   90.00
_cell.angle_gamma   90.00
#
_symmetry.space_group_name_H-M   'P 1'
#
loop_
_entity.id
_entity.type
_entity.pdbx_description
1 polymer ?
#
loop_
_entity_poly.entity_id
_entity_poly.type
_entity_poly.pdbx_seq_one_letter_code
_entity_poly.pdbx_strand_id
1 'polypeptide(L)'
;MTGPLQRRAIADGVWFSRIHDPKFYHNSISVTIITPLAEGKTSAAVLAAYLLRMGSRRCRDMTELECRLADLYGAVLDTDVSRHGENQLLTFSIAGADDRFALEGESISRGCAELLGEILLEPKVEGDAFPEEAFRLEQQYLIDTIEAEINDKRSYAAQRCTAEMGRGCRFALPRYGTVQETLSATPKEAYGRYRELIRTARIEIFFSGCGSPDYAEEVFTKLFAGVERAPLC
;
A
#
# COMPACT_ATOMS: atom_id res chain seq x y z
N MET A 1 -24.67 4.90 16.25
CA MET A 1 -23.53 5.55 16.96
C MET A 1 -22.27 4.88 16.47
N THR A 2 -21.36 5.65 15.91
CA THR A 2 -20.03 5.17 15.49
C THR A 2 -19.32 4.62 16.72
N GLY A 3 -18.87 3.38 16.69
CA GLY A 3 -18.08 2.81 17.78
C GLY A 3 -16.77 3.60 17.97
N PRO A 4 -16.18 3.60 19.19
CA PRO A 4 -14.89 4.23 19.39
C PRO A 4 -13.80 3.54 18.58
N LEU A 5 -12.83 4.32 18.12
CA LEU A 5 -11.63 3.77 17.49
C LEU A 5 -10.94 2.82 18.47
N GLN A 6 -10.77 1.58 18.05
CA GLN A 6 -10.01 0.58 18.79
C GLN A 6 -8.71 0.31 18.04
N ARG A 7 -7.59 0.28 18.76
CA ARG A 7 -6.27 0.06 18.18
C ARG A 7 -5.45 -0.88 19.05
N ARG A 8 -4.81 -1.89 18.44
CA ARG A 8 -3.89 -2.80 19.11
C ARG A 8 -2.71 -3.18 18.22
N ALA A 9 -1.60 -3.56 18.84
CA ALA A 9 -0.47 -4.16 18.13
C ALA A 9 -0.79 -5.63 17.81
N ILE A 10 -0.50 -6.06 16.57
CA ILE A 10 -0.64 -7.46 16.13
C ILE A 10 0.70 -8.12 15.83
N ALA A 11 1.74 -7.31 15.59
CA ALA A 11 3.14 -7.73 15.51
C ALA A 11 4.04 -6.54 15.81
N ASP A 12 5.35 -6.75 15.90
CA ASP A 12 6.32 -5.67 16.14
C ASP A 12 6.23 -4.59 15.06
N GLY A 13 5.89 -3.36 15.48
CA GLY A 13 5.69 -2.21 14.59
C GLY A 13 4.49 -2.33 13.63
N VAL A 14 3.58 -3.30 13.85
CA VAL A 14 2.34 -3.46 13.09
C VAL A 14 1.14 -3.26 14.00
N TRP A 15 0.29 -2.32 13.63
CA TRP A 15 -0.89 -1.96 14.39
C TRP A 15 -2.15 -2.21 13.60
N PHE A 16 -3.16 -2.76 14.24
CA PHE A 16 -4.50 -2.91 13.71
C PHE A 16 -5.45 -1.95 14.41
N SER A 17 -6.13 -1.12 13.61
CA SER A 17 -7.13 -0.17 14.07
C SER A 17 -8.47 -0.46 13.43
N ARG A 18 -9.57 -0.29 14.17
CA ARG A 18 -10.90 -0.57 13.65
C ARG A 18 -11.93 0.45 14.09
N ILE A 19 -12.84 0.76 13.15
CA ILE A 19 -14.09 1.47 13.41
C ILE A 19 -15.22 0.66 12.81
N HIS A 20 -16.18 0.27 13.65
CA HIS A 20 -17.40 -0.39 13.22
C HIS A 20 -18.57 0.57 13.29
N ASP A 21 -19.30 0.72 12.17
CA ASP A 21 -20.51 1.51 12.11
C ASP A 21 -21.53 0.85 11.15
N PRO A 22 -22.69 0.38 11.66
CA PRO A 22 -23.68 -0.36 10.87
C PRO A 22 -24.36 0.46 9.78
N LYS A 23 -24.14 1.79 9.73
CA LYS A 23 -24.66 2.65 8.66
C LYS A 23 -23.95 2.48 7.32
N PHE A 24 -22.74 1.89 7.31
CA PHE A 24 -22.01 1.63 6.07
C PHE A 24 -22.59 0.42 5.34
N TYR A 25 -22.40 0.38 4.03
CA TYR A 25 -22.76 -0.74 3.16
C TYR A 25 -21.52 -1.48 2.64
N HIS A 26 -20.34 -0.89 2.84
CA HIS A 26 -19.06 -1.43 2.41
C HIS A 26 -18.13 -1.57 3.59
N ASN A 27 -17.24 -2.54 3.48
CA ASN A 27 -16.09 -2.70 4.36
C ASN A 27 -14.84 -2.27 3.62
N SER A 28 -14.02 -1.47 4.25
CA SER A 28 -12.74 -1.00 3.70
C SER A 28 -11.62 -1.42 4.64
N ILE A 29 -10.57 -1.97 4.05
CA ILE A 29 -9.32 -2.34 4.73
C ILE A 29 -8.21 -1.57 4.05
N SER A 30 -7.41 -0.85 4.81
CA SER A 30 -6.20 -0.21 4.30
C SER A 30 -4.98 -0.62 5.10
N VAL A 31 -3.86 -0.78 4.40
CA VAL A 31 -2.55 -1.04 4.99
C VAL A 31 -1.62 0.08 4.56
N THR A 32 -1.16 0.87 5.51
CA THR A 32 -0.25 1.99 5.27
C THR A 32 1.12 1.66 5.83
N ILE A 33 2.11 1.62 4.93
CA ILE A 33 3.52 1.47 5.26
C ILE A 33 4.10 2.88 5.42
N ILE A 34 4.61 3.20 6.60
CA ILE A 34 5.14 4.52 6.94
C ILE A 34 6.65 4.42 7.04
N THR A 35 7.34 5.18 6.20
CA THR A 35 8.81 5.21 6.15
C THR A 35 9.32 6.63 6.05
N PRO A 36 10.44 6.98 6.71
CA PRO A 36 11.05 8.29 6.51
C PRO A 36 11.44 8.50 5.04
N LEU A 37 11.20 9.71 4.53
CA LEU A 37 11.73 10.14 3.24
C LEU A 37 13.27 10.12 3.29
N ALA A 38 13.90 9.59 2.25
CA ALA A 38 15.36 9.54 2.14
C ALA A 38 15.77 9.64 0.67
N GLU A 39 16.77 10.48 0.40
CA GLU A 39 17.37 10.58 -0.92
C GLU A 39 17.87 9.22 -1.40
N GLY A 40 17.66 8.91 -2.67
CA GLY A 40 18.06 7.65 -3.29
C GLY A 40 17.21 6.43 -2.90
N LYS A 41 16.16 6.59 -2.06
CA LYS A 41 15.29 5.48 -1.63
C LYS A 41 13.80 5.73 -1.88
N THR A 42 13.43 6.97 -2.19
CA THR A 42 12.02 7.36 -2.28
C THR A 42 11.36 6.77 -3.52
N SER A 43 11.95 6.90 -4.71
CA SER A 43 11.41 6.33 -5.96
C SER A 43 11.37 4.80 -5.91
N ALA A 44 12.39 4.14 -5.34
CA ALA A 44 12.41 2.69 -5.20
C ALA A 44 11.26 2.17 -4.32
N ALA A 45 10.86 2.91 -3.27
CA ALA A 45 9.72 2.57 -2.44
C ALA A 45 8.39 2.74 -3.20
N VAL A 46 8.24 3.77 -4.03
CA VAL A 46 7.07 3.97 -4.89
C VAL A 46 6.97 2.87 -5.94
N LEU A 47 8.08 2.57 -6.63
CA LEU A 47 8.13 1.50 -7.61
C LEU A 47 7.75 0.15 -6.99
N ALA A 48 8.27 -0.14 -5.79
CA ALA A 48 7.87 -1.33 -5.05
C ALA A 48 6.35 -1.37 -4.80
N ALA A 49 5.75 -0.24 -4.35
CA ALA A 49 4.31 -0.17 -4.11
C ALA A 49 3.48 -0.37 -5.39
N TYR A 50 3.91 0.22 -6.51
CA TYR A 50 3.23 0.07 -7.79
C TYR A 50 3.36 -1.36 -8.35
N LEU A 51 4.51 -1.99 -8.16
CA LEU A 51 4.73 -3.38 -8.59
C LEU A 51 3.89 -4.40 -7.79
N LEU A 52 3.64 -4.12 -6.50
CA LEU A 52 2.76 -4.98 -5.70
C LEU A 52 1.34 -5.03 -6.25
N ARG A 53 0.79 -3.91 -6.73
CA ARG A 53 -0.57 -3.87 -7.31
C ARG A 53 -0.69 -4.59 -8.65
N MET A 54 0.42 -4.92 -9.32
CA MET A 54 0.41 -5.63 -10.61
C MET A 54 0.09 -7.12 -10.49
N GLY A 55 0.00 -7.63 -9.29
CA GLY A 55 -0.32 -9.03 -9.02
C GLY A 55 0.49 -9.60 -7.88
N SER A 56 0.23 -10.87 -7.62
CA SER A 56 0.89 -11.62 -6.56
C SER A 56 1.49 -12.92 -7.10
N ARG A 57 2.09 -13.69 -6.23
CA ARG A 57 2.55 -15.04 -6.57
C ARG A 57 1.42 -15.95 -7.08
N ARG A 58 0.18 -15.71 -6.63
CA ARG A 58 -1.01 -16.49 -7.01
C ARG A 58 -1.82 -15.85 -8.13
N CYS A 59 -1.69 -14.53 -8.34
CA CYS A 59 -2.27 -13.81 -9.47
C CYS A 59 -1.16 -13.53 -10.47
N ARG A 60 -1.19 -14.22 -11.61
CA ARG A 60 -0.11 -14.16 -12.61
C ARG A 60 -0.04 -12.82 -13.33
N ASP A 61 -1.19 -12.18 -13.49
CA ASP A 61 -1.34 -10.92 -14.21
C ASP A 61 -2.54 -10.11 -13.68
N MET A 62 -2.68 -8.89 -14.21
CA MET A 62 -3.77 -7.99 -13.86
C MET A 62 -5.14 -8.55 -14.21
N THR A 63 -5.27 -9.37 -15.27
CA THR A 63 -6.55 -9.97 -15.66
C THR A 63 -7.03 -10.95 -14.58
N GLU A 64 -6.14 -11.79 -14.08
CA GLU A 64 -6.45 -12.73 -13.01
C GLU A 64 -6.78 -12.01 -11.70
N LEU A 65 -6.09 -10.89 -11.42
CA LEU A 65 -6.41 -10.04 -10.27
C LEU A 65 -7.80 -9.40 -10.39
N GLU A 66 -8.13 -8.84 -11.56
CA GLU A 66 -9.44 -8.26 -11.82
C GLU A 66 -10.56 -9.31 -11.75
N CYS A 67 -10.33 -10.54 -12.22
CA CYS A 67 -11.28 -11.63 -12.06
C CYS A 67 -11.53 -11.93 -10.56
N ARG A 68 -10.48 -12.00 -9.75
CA ARG A 68 -10.64 -12.22 -8.29
C ARG A 68 -11.35 -11.06 -7.60
N LEU A 69 -11.12 -9.81 -8.03
CA LEU A 69 -11.86 -8.65 -7.52
C LEU A 69 -13.34 -8.71 -7.94
N ALA A 70 -13.63 -9.16 -9.15
CA ALA A 70 -15.01 -9.40 -9.62
C ALA A 70 -15.70 -10.50 -8.81
N ASP A 71 -15.00 -11.61 -8.51
CA ASP A 71 -15.52 -12.70 -7.66
C ASP A 71 -15.79 -12.22 -6.21
N LEU A 72 -15.11 -11.16 -5.78
CA LEU A 72 -15.39 -10.46 -4.53
C LEU A 72 -16.44 -9.34 -4.68
N TYR A 73 -17.41 -9.55 -5.57
CA TYR A 73 -18.53 -8.63 -5.82
C TYR A 73 -18.10 -7.26 -6.30
N GLY A 74 -17.04 -7.21 -7.13
CA GLY A 74 -16.50 -5.98 -7.65
C GLY A 74 -15.75 -5.16 -6.59
N ALA A 75 -15.04 -5.83 -5.71
CA ALA A 75 -14.16 -5.15 -4.76
C ALA A 75 -13.15 -4.27 -5.50
N VAL A 76 -12.83 -3.12 -4.92
CA VAL A 76 -11.91 -2.13 -5.51
C VAL A 76 -10.60 -2.14 -4.74
N LEU A 77 -9.51 -2.42 -5.45
CA LEU A 77 -8.14 -2.31 -4.93
C LEU A 77 -7.55 -0.99 -5.38
N ASP A 78 -6.92 -0.25 -4.45
CA ASP A 78 -6.27 1.02 -4.75
C ASP A 78 -4.91 1.12 -4.05
N THR A 79 -4.00 1.90 -4.65
CA THR A 79 -2.67 2.16 -4.11
C THR A 79 -2.37 3.65 -4.21
N ASP A 80 -2.13 4.27 -3.06
CA ASP A 80 -1.81 5.70 -2.94
C ASP A 80 -0.41 5.91 -2.35
N VAL A 81 0.26 6.95 -2.83
CA VAL A 81 1.53 7.43 -2.30
C VAL A 81 1.38 8.87 -1.86
N SER A 82 1.47 9.07 -0.57
CA SER A 82 1.34 10.39 0.04
C SER A 82 2.53 10.72 0.93
N ARG A 83 2.56 11.95 1.41
CA ARG A 83 3.57 12.44 2.35
C ARG A 83 2.91 13.09 3.55
N HIS A 84 3.38 12.75 4.72
CA HIS A 84 2.98 13.42 5.95
C HIS A 84 4.23 13.81 6.77
N GLY A 85 4.51 15.10 6.81
CA GLY A 85 5.76 15.62 7.40
C GLY A 85 6.99 15.07 6.66
N GLU A 86 7.86 14.42 7.40
CA GLU A 86 9.10 13.80 6.89
C GLU A 86 8.92 12.33 6.46
N ASN A 87 7.69 11.82 6.50
CA ASN A 87 7.42 10.43 6.16
C ASN A 87 6.71 10.31 4.81
N GLN A 88 7.11 9.29 4.06
CA GLN A 88 6.39 8.76 2.92
C GLN A 88 5.40 7.71 3.42
N LEU A 89 4.18 7.75 2.92
CA LEU A 89 3.12 6.81 3.21
C LEU A 89 2.77 6.06 1.93
N LEU A 90 2.92 4.74 1.96
CA LEU A 90 2.50 3.84 0.90
C LEU A 90 1.24 3.12 1.40
N THR A 91 0.09 3.48 0.86
CA THR A 91 -1.19 2.96 1.30
C THR A 91 -1.79 2.04 0.25
N PHE A 92 -2.12 0.83 0.67
CA PHE A 92 -2.86 -0.14 -0.12
C PHE A 92 -4.23 -0.30 0.52
N SER A 93 -5.28 -0.19 -0.25
CA SER A 93 -6.63 -0.33 0.26
C SER A 93 -7.48 -1.22 -0.61
N ILE A 94 -8.36 -1.98 0.02
CA ILE A 94 -9.39 -2.75 -0.66
C ILE A 94 -10.74 -2.44 -0.01
N ALA A 95 -11.72 -2.16 -0.85
CA ALA A 95 -13.08 -1.91 -0.41
C ALA A 95 -14.03 -2.86 -1.14
N GLY A 96 -14.86 -3.56 -0.39
CA GLY A 96 -15.86 -4.49 -0.92
C GLY A 96 -17.21 -4.34 -0.24
N ALA A 97 -18.22 -4.98 -0.81
CA ALA A 97 -19.54 -5.08 -0.20
C ALA A 97 -19.46 -5.80 1.15
N ASP A 98 -20.40 -5.54 2.02
CA ASP A 98 -20.53 -6.28 3.27
C ASP A 98 -21.04 -7.71 3.03
N ASP A 99 -20.61 -8.66 3.86
CA ASP A 99 -20.95 -10.09 3.77
C ASP A 99 -22.46 -10.37 3.75
N ARG A 100 -23.29 -9.48 4.34
CA ARG A 100 -24.76 -9.59 4.27
C ARG A 100 -25.35 -9.48 2.86
N PHE A 101 -24.57 -9.00 1.89
CA PHE A 101 -24.95 -8.92 0.48
C PHE A 101 -24.43 -10.10 -0.35
N ALA A 102 -23.68 -11.02 0.25
CA ALA A 102 -23.24 -12.24 -0.41
C ALA A 102 -24.44 -13.13 -0.77
N LEU A 103 -24.44 -13.66 -1.99
CA LEU A 103 -25.57 -14.45 -2.51
C LEU A 103 -25.56 -15.88 -2.01
N GLU A 104 -24.38 -16.46 -1.80
CA GLU A 104 -24.17 -17.85 -1.43
C GLU A 104 -23.61 -18.01 0.00
N GLY A 105 -23.52 -16.89 0.76
CA GLY A 105 -23.05 -16.88 2.15
C GLY A 105 -21.52 -16.89 2.31
N GLU A 106 -20.80 -16.59 1.23
CA GLU A 106 -19.36 -16.40 1.25
C GLU A 106 -18.96 -15.14 2.03
N SER A 107 -17.76 -15.14 2.62
CA SER A 107 -17.24 -13.97 3.33
C SER A 107 -16.41 -13.09 2.39
N ILE A 108 -17.05 -12.05 1.85
CA ILE A 108 -16.42 -11.02 1.00
C ILE A 108 -15.33 -10.31 1.77
N SER A 109 -15.60 -9.93 3.01
CA SER A 109 -14.66 -9.20 3.88
C SER A 109 -13.39 -10.01 4.16
N ARG A 110 -13.52 -11.32 4.40
CA ARG A 110 -12.37 -12.21 4.56
C ARG A 110 -11.58 -12.33 3.26
N GLY A 111 -12.26 -12.54 2.13
CA GLY A 111 -11.63 -12.62 0.81
C GLY A 111 -10.85 -11.35 0.45
N CYS A 112 -11.41 -10.17 0.75
CA CYS A 112 -10.72 -8.89 0.59
C CYS A 112 -9.45 -8.81 1.47
N ALA A 113 -9.52 -9.22 2.72
CA ALA A 113 -8.38 -9.21 3.64
C ALA A 113 -7.27 -10.18 3.16
N GLU A 114 -7.65 -11.38 2.74
CA GLU A 114 -6.72 -12.39 2.22
C GLU A 114 -6.05 -11.93 0.92
N LEU A 115 -6.80 -11.35 -0.01
CA LEU A 115 -6.26 -10.82 -1.27
C LEU A 115 -5.29 -9.67 -1.01
N LEU A 116 -5.65 -8.70 -0.16
CA LEU A 116 -4.76 -7.59 0.19
C LEU A 116 -3.50 -8.08 0.89
N GLY A 117 -3.63 -9.03 1.81
CA GLY A 117 -2.50 -9.65 2.50
C GLY A 117 -1.56 -10.41 1.56
N GLU A 118 -2.12 -11.15 0.59
CA GLU A 118 -1.38 -11.84 -0.45
C GLU A 118 -0.57 -10.88 -1.33
N ILE A 119 -1.21 -9.80 -1.82
CA ILE A 119 -0.56 -8.76 -2.61
C ILE A 119 0.62 -8.13 -1.86
N LEU A 120 0.44 -7.88 -0.57
CA LEU A 120 1.45 -7.24 0.26
C LEU A 120 2.61 -8.14 0.66
N LEU A 121 2.38 -9.45 0.89
CA LEU A 121 3.38 -10.33 1.50
C LEU A 121 3.84 -11.47 0.58
N GLU A 122 3.12 -11.74 -0.50
CA GLU A 122 3.49 -12.75 -1.50
C GLU A 122 3.62 -12.11 -2.91
N PRO A 123 4.51 -11.12 -3.11
CA PRO A 123 4.64 -10.45 -4.39
C PRO A 123 5.14 -11.42 -5.48
N LYS A 124 4.80 -11.09 -6.73
CA LYS A 124 5.37 -11.76 -7.89
C LYS A 124 6.83 -11.35 -8.05
N VAL A 125 7.74 -12.32 -8.00
CA VAL A 125 9.19 -12.09 -8.10
C VAL A 125 9.85 -13.10 -9.03
N GLU A 126 10.95 -12.69 -9.64
CA GLU A 126 11.83 -13.53 -10.46
C GLU A 126 13.23 -13.56 -9.83
N GLY A 127 13.53 -14.65 -9.12
CA GLY A 127 14.74 -14.74 -8.32
C GLY A 127 14.72 -13.77 -7.13
N ASP A 128 15.63 -12.78 -7.14
CA ASP A 128 15.78 -11.75 -6.11
C ASP A 128 15.38 -10.35 -6.59
N ALA A 129 14.50 -10.26 -7.61
CA ALA A 129 14.06 -9.03 -8.25
C ALA A 129 12.57 -9.08 -8.63
N PHE A 130 11.95 -7.94 -8.86
CA PHE A 130 10.66 -7.87 -9.53
C PHE A 130 10.81 -8.19 -11.03
N PRO A 131 9.75 -8.67 -11.72
CA PRO A 131 9.79 -8.96 -13.15
C PRO A 131 10.18 -7.72 -13.96
N GLU A 132 11.13 -7.88 -14.86
CA GLU A 132 11.71 -6.77 -15.65
C GLU A 132 10.68 -6.01 -16.47
N GLU A 133 9.75 -6.73 -17.11
CA GLU A 133 8.72 -6.12 -17.95
C GLU A 133 7.76 -5.26 -17.12
N ALA A 134 7.26 -5.79 -16.00
CA ALA A 134 6.40 -5.05 -15.08
C ALA A 134 7.13 -3.83 -14.50
N PHE A 135 8.41 -4.00 -14.15
CA PHE A 135 9.22 -2.90 -13.63
C PHE A 135 9.34 -1.76 -14.64
N ARG A 136 9.61 -2.03 -15.91
CA ARG A 136 9.73 -0.99 -16.95
C ARG A 136 8.42 -0.23 -17.16
N LEU A 137 7.29 -0.92 -17.12
CA LEU A 137 5.97 -0.28 -17.22
C LEU A 137 5.72 0.67 -16.05
N GLU A 138 5.95 0.21 -14.82
CA GLU A 138 5.73 1.04 -13.63
C GLU A 138 6.78 2.16 -13.48
N GLN A 139 8.02 1.94 -13.95
CA GLN A 139 9.05 2.96 -14.02
C GLN A 139 8.62 4.12 -14.94
N GLN A 140 8.14 3.79 -16.14
CA GLN A 140 7.65 4.81 -17.08
C GLN A 140 6.41 5.52 -16.52
N TYR A 141 5.46 4.77 -15.95
CA TYR A 141 4.29 5.35 -15.31
C TYR A 141 4.64 6.32 -14.17
N LEU A 142 5.65 5.98 -13.36
CA LEU A 142 6.11 6.87 -12.29
C LEU A 142 6.76 8.14 -12.85
N ILE A 143 7.58 8.03 -13.90
CA ILE A 143 8.17 9.19 -14.59
C ILE A 143 7.08 10.11 -15.10
N ASP A 144 6.10 9.56 -15.83
CA ASP A 144 4.98 10.33 -16.38
C ASP A 144 4.17 10.99 -15.25
N THR A 145 3.98 10.31 -14.13
CA THR A 145 3.29 10.84 -12.94
C THR A 145 4.05 12.03 -12.34
N ILE A 146 5.37 11.93 -12.19
CA ILE A 146 6.21 13.02 -11.67
C ILE A 146 6.17 14.22 -12.62
N GLU A 147 6.30 13.99 -13.92
CA GLU A 147 6.27 15.06 -14.92
C GLU A 147 4.89 15.71 -15.03
N ALA A 148 3.82 14.94 -14.86
CA ALA A 148 2.45 15.44 -14.88
C ALA A 148 2.08 16.34 -13.67
N GLU A 149 2.84 16.30 -12.57
CA GLU A 149 2.57 17.15 -11.40
C GLU A 149 2.51 18.65 -11.74
N ILE A 150 3.27 19.10 -12.75
CA ILE A 150 3.26 20.50 -13.22
C ILE A 150 1.90 20.92 -13.81
N ASN A 151 1.04 19.99 -14.19
CA ASN A 151 -0.27 20.30 -14.78
C ASN A 151 -1.26 20.82 -13.73
N ASP A 152 -1.15 20.39 -12.48
CA ASP A 152 -1.84 21.02 -11.35
C ASP A 152 -0.99 22.17 -10.78
N LYS A 153 -1.17 23.36 -11.35
CA LYS A 153 -0.38 24.55 -11.01
C LYS A 153 -0.41 24.91 -9.53
N ARG A 154 -1.55 24.67 -8.87
CA ARG A 154 -1.72 25.01 -7.44
C ARG A 154 -0.92 24.04 -6.58
N SER A 155 -1.08 22.74 -6.79
CA SER A 155 -0.36 21.71 -6.04
C SER A 155 1.14 21.79 -6.33
N TYR A 156 1.52 22.02 -7.58
CA TYR A 156 2.92 22.21 -7.97
C TYR A 156 3.57 23.41 -7.28
N ALA A 157 2.89 24.56 -7.26
CA ALA A 157 3.41 25.76 -6.57
C ALA A 157 3.59 25.52 -5.06
N ALA A 158 2.64 24.82 -4.41
CA ALA A 158 2.75 24.44 -3.01
C ALA A 158 3.92 23.49 -2.75
N GLN A 159 4.14 22.52 -3.61
CA GLN A 159 5.30 21.62 -3.54
C GLN A 159 6.62 22.37 -3.71
N ARG A 160 6.71 23.26 -4.69
CA ARG A 160 7.91 24.10 -4.90
C ARG A 160 8.21 24.98 -3.68
N CYS A 161 7.16 25.60 -3.12
CA CYS A 161 7.29 26.39 -1.90
C CYS A 161 7.84 25.54 -0.75
N THR A 162 7.28 24.33 -0.55
CA THR A 162 7.74 23.39 0.48
C THR A 162 9.21 23.00 0.27
N ALA A 163 9.62 22.73 -0.96
CA ALA A 163 10.99 22.36 -1.30
C ALA A 163 11.98 23.50 -0.99
N GLU A 164 11.62 24.75 -1.32
CA GLU A 164 12.46 25.91 -1.02
C GLU A 164 12.55 26.21 0.48
N MET A 165 11.43 26.18 1.19
CA MET A 165 11.38 26.42 2.64
C MET A 165 12.11 25.34 3.44
N GLY A 166 12.09 24.11 2.95
CA GLY A 166 12.62 22.94 3.63
C GLY A 166 14.01 22.51 3.18
N ARG A 167 14.77 23.33 2.49
CA ARG A 167 16.12 22.97 2.01
C ARG A 167 16.96 22.37 3.12
N GLY A 168 17.50 21.17 2.88
CA GLY A 168 18.28 20.42 3.84
C GLY A 168 17.47 19.61 4.87
N CYS A 169 16.13 19.65 4.83
CA CYS A 169 15.26 18.83 5.65
C CYS A 169 14.57 17.75 4.82
N ARG A 170 14.27 16.62 5.44
CA ARG A 170 13.58 15.49 4.77
C ARG A 170 12.20 15.85 4.22
N PHE A 171 11.49 16.77 4.87
CA PHE A 171 10.16 17.17 4.41
C PHE A 171 10.16 17.94 3.09
N ALA A 172 11.34 18.43 2.62
CA ALA A 172 11.49 19.03 1.30
C ALA A 172 11.55 18.01 0.17
N LEU A 173 11.83 16.73 0.48
CA LEU A 173 11.91 15.67 -0.51
C LEU A 173 10.55 15.41 -1.14
N PRO A 174 10.47 15.23 -2.48
CA PRO A 174 9.21 14.92 -3.15
C PRO A 174 8.72 13.52 -2.78
N ARG A 175 7.40 13.36 -2.67
CA ARG A 175 6.76 12.09 -2.26
C ARG A 175 7.04 10.91 -3.20
N TYR A 176 7.24 11.21 -4.48
CA TYR A 176 7.52 10.21 -5.52
C TYR A 176 9.03 10.03 -5.78
N GLY A 177 9.89 10.86 -5.17
CA GLY A 177 11.30 10.99 -5.56
C GLY A 177 11.46 11.87 -6.79
N THR A 178 12.54 11.69 -7.52
CA THR A 178 12.87 12.46 -8.72
C THR A 178 12.89 11.58 -9.96
N VAL A 179 12.72 12.18 -11.15
CA VAL A 179 12.89 11.47 -12.44
C VAL A 179 14.26 10.79 -12.52
N GLN A 180 15.33 11.48 -12.10
CA GLN A 180 16.68 10.93 -12.13
C GLN A 180 16.83 9.71 -11.22
N GLU A 181 16.28 9.77 -10.01
CA GLU A 181 16.24 8.65 -9.07
C GLU A 181 15.46 7.47 -9.65
N THR A 182 14.30 7.76 -10.28
CA THR A 182 13.46 6.74 -10.93
C THR A 182 14.18 6.06 -12.10
N LEU A 183 14.85 6.82 -12.96
CA LEU A 183 15.61 6.28 -14.09
C LEU A 183 16.79 5.41 -13.67
N SER A 184 17.41 5.70 -12.54
CA SER A 184 18.56 4.94 -12.02
C SER A 184 18.14 3.68 -11.23
N ALA A 185 16.86 3.56 -10.86
CA ALA A 185 16.36 2.43 -10.10
C ALA A 185 16.35 1.13 -10.92
N THR A 186 16.57 0.02 -10.24
CA THR A 186 16.57 -1.33 -10.84
C THR A 186 15.50 -2.22 -10.19
N PRO A 187 15.04 -3.30 -10.87
CA PRO A 187 14.09 -4.26 -10.30
C PRO A 187 14.56 -4.89 -8.98
N LYS A 188 15.85 -5.12 -8.87
CA LYS A 188 16.49 -5.69 -7.67
C LYS A 188 16.49 -4.70 -6.51
N GLU A 189 16.80 -3.43 -6.75
CA GLU A 189 16.76 -2.37 -5.74
C GLU A 189 15.33 -2.13 -5.24
N ALA A 190 14.34 -2.10 -6.15
CA ALA A 190 12.95 -1.97 -5.77
C ALA A 190 12.48 -3.16 -4.90
N TYR A 191 12.86 -4.38 -5.24
CA TYR A 191 12.57 -5.56 -4.43
C TYR A 191 13.31 -5.54 -3.08
N GLY A 192 14.57 -5.14 -3.07
CA GLY A 192 15.35 -4.96 -1.85
C GLY A 192 14.70 -3.92 -0.92
N ARG A 193 14.22 -2.80 -1.48
CA ARG A 193 13.50 -1.76 -0.73
C ARG A 193 12.17 -2.26 -0.19
N TYR A 194 11.40 -3.02 -0.98
CA TYR A 194 10.18 -3.68 -0.49
C TYR A 194 10.47 -4.55 0.73
N ARG A 195 11.47 -5.43 0.66
CA ARG A 195 11.84 -6.31 1.78
C ARG A 195 12.27 -5.52 3.02
N GLU A 196 13.05 -4.45 2.84
CA GLU A 196 13.43 -3.54 3.91
C GLU A 196 12.18 -2.94 4.56
N LEU A 197 11.24 -2.43 3.77
CA LEU A 197 10.00 -1.82 4.25
C LEU A 197 9.15 -2.80 5.05
N ILE A 198 8.88 -3.98 4.53
CA ILE A 198 8.10 -5.00 5.24
C ILE A 198 8.77 -5.41 6.55
N ARG A 199 10.10 -5.42 6.61
CA ARG A 199 10.86 -5.80 7.80
C ARG A 199 10.94 -4.68 8.83
N THR A 200 11.12 -3.43 8.42
CA THR A 200 11.54 -2.35 9.32
C THR A 200 10.56 -1.20 9.46
N ALA A 201 9.68 -0.96 8.47
CA ALA A 201 8.77 0.16 8.50
C ALA A 201 7.66 -0.04 9.54
N ARG A 202 7.11 1.06 10.04
CA ARG A 202 5.86 1.05 10.79
C ARG A 202 4.71 0.77 9.85
N ILE A 203 3.83 -0.15 10.21
CA ILE A 203 2.67 -0.55 9.42
C ILE A 203 1.40 -0.31 10.22
N GLU A 204 0.47 0.45 9.65
CA GLU A 204 -0.85 0.71 10.20
C GLU A 204 -1.90 0.04 9.33
N ILE A 205 -2.65 -0.87 9.91
CA ILE A 205 -3.79 -1.53 9.26
C ILE A 205 -5.05 -0.91 9.83
N PHE A 206 -5.94 -0.49 8.98
CA PHE A 206 -7.18 0.15 9.40
C PHE A 206 -8.38 -0.51 8.72
N PHE A 207 -9.33 -0.96 9.52
CA PHE A 207 -10.64 -1.45 9.08
C PHE A 207 -11.71 -0.42 9.40
N SER A 208 -12.56 -0.14 8.42
CA SER A 208 -13.78 0.64 8.61
C SER A 208 -14.94 0.03 7.85
N GLY A 209 -16.07 -0.16 8.50
CA GLY A 209 -17.23 -0.74 7.84
C GLY A 209 -18.32 -1.17 8.80
N CYS A 210 -19.30 -1.87 8.26
CA CYS A 210 -20.46 -2.40 8.99
C CYS A 210 -20.28 -3.87 9.36
N GLY A 211 -19.36 -4.59 8.71
CA GLY A 211 -19.08 -5.98 8.99
C GLY A 211 -18.17 -6.19 10.21
N SER A 212 -17.93 -7.45 10.57
CA SER A 212 -17.01 -7.77 11.64
C SER A 212 -15.56 -7.48 11.22
N PRO A 213 -14.82 -6.68 11.97
CA PRO A 213 -13.38 -6.47 11.74
C PRO A 213 -12.53 -7.69 12.11
N ASP A 214 -13.09 -8.67 12.82
CA ASP A 214 -12.36 -9.78 13.42
C ASP A 214 -11.72 -10.68 12.34
N TYR A 215 -12.37 -10.84 11.19
CA TYR A 215 -11.80 -11.60 10.06
C TYR A 215 -10.53 -10.94 9.50
N ALA A 216 -10.57 -9.62 9.28
CA ALA A 216 -9.41 -8.90 8.80
C ALA A 216 -8.27 -8.95 9.83
N GLU A 217 -8.59 -8.76 11.11
CA GLU A 217 -7.63 -8.83 12.19
C GLU A 217 -6.97 -10.21 12.31
N GLU A 218 -7.75 -11.30 12.21
CA GLU A 218 -7.24 -12.68 12.21
C GLU A 218 -6.29 -12.92 11.04
N VAL A 219 -6.72 -12.56 9.82
CA VAL A 219 -5.92 -12.73 8.61
C VAL A 219 -4.57 -12.02 8.72
N PHE A 220 -4.57 -10.72 9.04
CA PHE A 220 -3.32 -9.97 9.15
C PHE A 220 -2.45 -10.41 10.33
N THR A 221 -3.03 -10.77 11.46
CA THR A 221 -2.27 -11.32 12.60
C THR A 221 -1.55 -12.60 12.19
N LYS A 222 -2.24 -13.50 11.48
CA LYS A 222 -1.66 -14.76 11.00
C LYS A 222 -0.54 -14.52 9.96
N LEU A 223 -0.77 -13.60 9.03
CA LEU A 223 0.19 -13.28 7.98
C LEU A 223 1.47 -12.66 8.56
N PHE A 224 1.34 -11.69 9.45
CA PHE A 224 2.50 -11.03 10.06
C PHE A 224 3.21 -11.89 11.12
N ALA A 225 2.57 -12.91 11.68
CA ALA A 225 3.25 -13.90 12.53
C ALA A 225 4.37 -14.66 11.79
N GLY A 226 4.25 -14.79 10.46
CA GLY A 226 5.28 -15.42 9.62
C GLY A 226 6.39 -14.47 9.13
N VAL A 227 6.30 -13.18 9.45
CA VAL A 227 7.24 -12.15 8.98
C VAL A 227 8.23 -11.80 10.09
N GLU A 228 9.53 -12.03 9.84
CA GLU A 228 10.59 -11.55 10.74
C GLU A 228 10.68 -10.03 10.68
N ARG A 229 10.34 -9.37 11.79
CA ARG A 229 10.30 -7.92 11.91
C ARG A 229 11.44 -7.40 12.79
N ALA A 230 12.00 -6.26 12.39
CA ALA A 230 12.97 -5.48 13.16
C ALA A 230 12.65 -3.99 12.92
N PRO A 231 11.52 -3.49 13.46
CA PRO A 231 11.08 -2.12 13.19
C PRO A 231 12.10 -1.11 13.70
N LEU A 232 12.37 -0.09 12.90
CA LEU A 232 13.18 1.05 13.30
C LEU A 232 12.33 1.93 14.24
N CYS A 233 12.84 2.25 15.40
CA CYS A 233 12.24 3.15 16.37
C CYS A 233 12.18 4.59 15.88
#